data_7970f8b43f0db41ecf9b6169be68521e
#
_entry.id   7970f8b43f0db41ecf9b6169be68521e
#
_cell.length_a   1.000
_cell.length_b   1.000
_cell.length_c   1.000
_cell.angle_alpha   90.00
_cell.angle_beta   90.00
_cell.angle_gamma   90.00
#
_symmetry.space_group_name_H-M   'P 1'
#
loop_
_entity.id
_entity.type
_entity.pdbx_description
1 polymer ?
#
loop_
_entity_poly.entity_id
_entity_poly.type
_entity_poly.pdbx_seq_one_letter_code
_entity_poly.pdbx_strand_id
1 'polypeptide(L)'
;MSHLERALEIATEAHDGQRDKTGRPYIEHCERIADTVDTLDEKIVSYLHDVIEKSGWTRARLEAEGFSPAIVSAIDALTRREEEDDLSFVRRAASNPLARAVKRADLEDNLRQASAAGLPQAKYRKGLEILDKEFREPPRPR
;
A
#
# COMPACT_ATOMS: atom_id res chain seq x y z
N MET A 1 -19.99 9.08 8.86
CA MET A 1 -18.56 9.04 8.48
C MET A 1 -18.40 8.19 7.23
N SER A 2 -17.72 8.70 6.21
CA SER A 2 -17.44 7.93 5.00
C SER A 2 -16.41 6.84 5.26
N HIS A 3 -16.33 5.86 4.35
CA HIS A 3 -15.29 4.81 4.43
C HIS A 3 -13.89 5.41 4.31
N LEU A 4 -13.70 6.46 3.50
CA LEU A 4 -12.41 7.13 3.38
C LEU A 4 -12.01 7.81 4.70
N GLU A 5 -12.94 8.52 5.32
CA GLU A 5 -12.69 9.16 6.63
C GLU A 5 -12.36 8.11 7.70
N ARG A 6 -13.10 6.99 7.70
CA ARG A 6 -12.84 5.89 8.63
C ARG A 6 -11.49 5.23 8.37
N ALA A 7 -11.12 5.05 7.11
CA ALA A 7 -9.81 4.48 6.74
C ALA A 7 -8.66 5.37 7.24
N LEU A 8 -8.79 6.69 7.08
CA LEU A 8 -7.80 7.64 7.59
C LEU A 8 -7.70 7.57 9.11
N GLU A 9 -8.83 7.49 9.80
CA GLU A 9 -8.87 7.38 11.26
C GLU A 9 -8.19 6.10 11.75
N ILE A 10 -8.49 4.96 11.12
CA ILE A 10 -7.88 3.66 11.45
C ILE A 10 -6.37 3.73 11.23
N ALA A 11 -5.94 4.23 10.07
CA ALA A 11 -4.51 4.31 9.75
C ALA A 11 -3.76 5.24 10.72
N THR A 12 -4.35 6.37 11.08
CA THR A 12 -3.76 7.31 12.02
C THR A 12 -3.54 6.67 13.39
N GLU A 13 -4.53 5.94 13.88
CA GLU A 13 -4.43 5.22 15.16
C GLU A 13 -3.44 4.06 15.07
N ALA A 14 -3.53 3.26 14.00
CA ALA A 14 -2.69 2.08 13.82
C ALA A 14 -1.20 2.42 13.73
N HIS A 15 -0.87 3.53 13.09
CA HIS A 15 0.51 3.94 12.85
C HIS A 15 1.01 5.00 13.84
N ASP A 16 0.25 5.26 14.90
CA ASP A 16 0.66 6.23 15.94
C ASP A 16 2.04 5.84 16.50
N GLY A 17 2.95 6.80 16.52
CA GLY A 17 4.32 6.58 17.01
C GLY A 17 5.25 5.86 16.02
N GLN A 18 4.74 5.35 14.91
CA GLN A 18 5.57 4.70 13.88
C GLN A 18 6.18 5.76 12.96
N ARG A 19 7.39 5.48 12.47
CA ARG A 19 8.13 6.41 11.61
C ARG A 19 8.53 5.73 10.31
N ASP A 20 8.59 6.52 9.23
CA ASP A 20 9.10 6.06 7.95
C ASP A 20 10.65 6.06 7.93
N LYS A 21 11.24 5.70 6.77
CA LYS A 21 12.70 5.60 6.63
C LYS A 21 13.43 6.94 6.83
N THR A 22 12.73 8.05 6.68
CA THR A 22 13.28 9.41 6.83
C THR A 22 13.08 9.95 8.25
N GLY A 23 12.44 9.17 9.13
CA GLY A 23 12.16 9.57 10.51
C GLY A 23 10.87 10.38 10.68
N ARG A 24 10.08 10.54 9.63
CA ARG A 24 8.79 11.24 9.68
C ARG A 24 7.68 10.28 10.12
N PRO A 25 6.55 10.81 10.61
CA PRO A 25 5.41 9.95 10.98
C PRO A 25 4.99 9.04 9.82
N TYR A 26 4.77 7.75 10.11
CA TYR A 26 4.43 6.75 9.10
C TYR A 26 3.15 7.08 8.33
N ILE A 27 2.19 7.73 8.99
CA ILE A 27 0.94 8.13 8.33
C ILE A 27 1.19 9.02 7.10
N GLU A 28 2.26 9.79 7.09
CA GLU A 28 2.61 10.65 5.94
C GLU A 28 2.93 9.82 4.70
N HIS A 29 3.55 8.64 4.87
CA HIS A 29 3.76 7.69 3.76
C HIS A 29 2.42 7.25 3.17
N CYS A 30 1.47 6.88 4.04
CA CYS A 30 0.12 6.49 3.60
C CYS A 30 -0.59 7.63 2.87
N GLU A 31 -0.45 8.87 3.35
CA GLU A 31 -1.04 10.05 2.72
C GLU A 31 -0.45 10.31 1.33
N ARG A 32 0.87 10.19 1.18
CA ARG A 32 1.54 10.37 -0.11
C ARG A 32 1.07 9.34 -1.13
N ILE A 33 0.90 8.08 -0.70
CA ILE A 33 0.36 7.03 -1.57
C ILE A 33 -1.06 7.36 -1.98
N ALA A 34 -1.91 7.75 -1.03
CA ALA A 34 -3.31 8.09 -1.29
C ALA A 34 -3.43 9.28 -2.26
N ASP A 35 -2.51 10.24 -2.18
CA ASP A 35 -2.49 11.41 -3.07
C ASP A 35 -2.07 11.05 -4.50
N THR A 36 -1.36 9.94 -4.68
CA THR A 36 -0.83 9.51 -5.97
C THR A 36 -1.85 8.71 -6.79
N VAL A 37 -2.73 7.97 -6.13
CA VAL A 37 -3.71 7.08 -6.79
C VAL A 37 -4.98 7.84 -7.16
N ASP A 38 -5.79 7.26 -8.06
CA ASP A 38 -6.89 7.98 -8.72
C ASP A 38 -8.26 7.76 -8.11
N THR A 39 -8.62 6.50 -7.78
CA THR A 39 -9.98 6.18 -7.36
C THR A 39 -10.17 6.24 -5.86
N LEU A 40 -11.43 6.39 -5.43
CA LEU A 40 -11.78 6.37 -4.01
C LEU A 40 -11.33 5.07 -3.34
N ASP A 41 -11.60 3.93 -4.00
CA ASP A 41 -11.20 2.62 -3.46
C ASP A 41 -9.68 2.49 -3.33
N GLU A 42 -8.94 2.99 -4.32
CA GLU A 42 -7.47 3.01 -4.25
C GLU A 42 -6.97 3.86 -3.09
N LYS A 43 -7.61 5.00 -2.82
CA LYS A 43 -7.25 5.86 -1.68
C LYS A 43 -7.52 5.17 -0.35
N ILE A 44 -8.66 4.50 -0.21
CA ILE A 44 -9.00 3.74 0.99
C ILE A 44 -7.97 2.65 1.23
N VAL A 45 -7.65 1.88 0.19
CA VAL A 45 -6.63 0.81 0.28
C VAL A 45 -5.26 1.40 0.62
N SER A 46 -4.92 2.57 0.10
CA SER A 46 -3.64 3.23 0.41
C SER A 46 -3.49 3.51 1.91
N TYR A 47 -4.52 4.03 2.56
CA TYR A 47 -4.47 4.27 4.00
C TYR A 47 -4.38 2.97 4.79
N LEU A 48 -5.02 1.91 4.34
CA LEU A 48 -5.14 0.66 5.09
C LEU A 48 -4.09 -0.40 4.71
N HIS A 49 -3.25 -0.13 3.72
CA HIS A 49 -2.40 -1.19 3.13
C HIS A 49 -1.43 -1.86 4.11
N ASP A 50 -1.02 -1.18 5.16
CA ASP A 50 -0.06 -1.70 6.15
C ASP A 50 -0.64 -1.92 7.55
N VAL A 51 -1.93 -1.69 7.77
CA VAL A 51 -2.50 -1.79 9.13
C VAL A 51 -2.47 -3.22 9.68
N ILE A 52 -2.60 -4.23 8.82
CA ILE A 52 -2.53 -5.62 9.26
C ILE A 52 -1.08 -5.97 9.61
N GLU A 53 -0.13 -5.63 8.75
CA GLU A 53 1.28 -5.98 8.96
C GLU A 53 1.90 -5.24 10.14
N LYS A 54 1.56 -3.96 10.32
CA LYS A 54 2.25 -3.07 11.26
C LYS A 54 1.47 -2.74 12.52
N SER A 55 0.28 -3.29 12.70
CA SER A 55 -0.52 -3.07 13.90
C SER A 55 -1.33 -4.31 14.24
N GLY A 56 -2.22 -4.20 15.23
CA GLY A 56 -3.07 -5.32 15.65
C GLY A 56 -4.33 -5.52 14.81
N TRP A 57 -4.48 -4.81 13.70
CA TRP A 57 -5.65 -4.97 12.83
C TRP A 57 -5.61 -6.30 12.09
N THR A 58 -6.80 -6.85 11.84
CA THR A 58 -6.97 -8.13 11.13
C THR A 58 -7.95 -7.95 9.98
N ARG A 59 -7.91 -8.89 9.04
CA ARG A 59 -8.88 -8.94 7.95
C ARG A 59 -10.31 -8.94 8.49
N ALA A 60 -10.57 -9.76 9.50
CA ALA A 60 -11.91 -9.85 10.11
C ALA A 60 -12.39 -8.52 10.67
N ARG A 61 -11.51 -7.76 11.32
CA ARG A 61 -11.86 -6.45 11.84
C ARG A 61 -12.19 -5.45 10.73
N LEU A 62 -11.45 -5.50 9.61
CA LEU A 62 -11.74 -4.65 8.45
C LEU A 62 -13.09 -4.99 7.83
N GLU A 63 -13.41 -6.27 7.74
CA GLU A 63 -14.73 -6.74 7.27
C GLU A 63 -15.83 -6.24 8.20
N ALA A 64 -15.62 -6.31 9.50
CA ALA A 64 -16.59 -5.83 10.51
C ALA A 64 -16.83 -4.33 10.45
N GLU A 65 -15.85 -3.55 9.96
CA GLU A 65 -16.01 -2.10 9.74
C GLU A 65 -16.88 -1.79 8.52
N GLY A 66 -17.18 -2.78 7.69
CA GLY A 66 -18.05 -2.60 6.53
C GLY A 66 -17.32 -2.27 5.23
N PHE A 67 -15.98 -2.38 5.20
CA PHE A 67 -15.25 -2.22 3.95
C PHE A 67 -15.62 -3.34 2.98
N SER A 68 -15.71 -3.01 1.69
CA SER A 68 -16.15 -3.98 0.67
C SER A 68 -15.19 -5.15 0.54
N PRO A 69 -15.68 -6.32 0.05
CA PRO A 69 -14.81 -7.47 -0.21
C PRO A 69 -13.64 -7.12 -1.14
N ALA A 70 -13.87 -6.26 -2.14
CA ALA A 70 -12.80 -5.84 -3.06
C ALA A 70 -11.70 -5.08 -2.33
N ILE A 71 -12.06 -4.17 -1.43
CA ILE A 71 -11.10 -3.41 -0.61
C ILE A 71 -10.34 -4.34 0.33
N VAL A 72 -11.04 -5.20 1.04
CA VAL A 72 -10.41 -6.14 1.99
C VAL A 72 -9.46 -7.09 1.27
N SER A 73 -9.86 -7.61 0.10
CA SER A 73 -9.01 -8.49 -0.71
C SER A 73 -7.74 -7.77 -1.20
N ALA A 74 -7.86 -6.50 -1.57
CA ALA A 74 -6.69 -5.71 -2.00
C ALA A 74 -5.72 -5.48 -0.83
N ILE A 75 -6.23 -5.19 0.36
CA ILE A 75 -5.40 -5.04 1.56
C ILE A 75 -4.68 -6.34 1.89
N ASP A 76 -5.38 -7.47 1.79
CA ASP A 76 -4.78 -8.79 1.98
C ASP A 76 -3.65 -9.05 0.98
N ALA A 77 -3.87 -8.69 -0.29
CA ALA A 77 -2.85 -8.82 -1.34
C ALA A 77 -1.62 -7.92 -1.07
N LEU A 78 -1.79 -6.85 -0.32
CA LEU A 78 -0.72 -5.92 0.06
C LEU A 78 -0.08 -6.25 1.41
N THR A 79 -0.53 -7.33 2.04
CA THR A 79 0.01 -7.80 3.31
C THR A 79 0.96 -8.96 3.03
N ARG A 80 2.25 -8.80 3.38
CA ARG A 80 3.25 -9.84 3.16
C ARG A 80 2.90 -11.09 3.96
N ARG A 81 3.09 -12.25 3.33
CA ARG A 81 2.93 -13.54 3.99
C ARG A 81 4.26 -13.97 4.59
N GLU A 82 4.19 -14.81 5.63
CA GLU A 82 5.35 -15.44 6.23
C GLU A 82 6.09 -16.24 5.14
N GLU A 83 7.42 -16.17 5.13
CA GLU A 83 8.30 -16.87 4.19
C GLU A 83 8.19 -16.41 2.71
N GLU A 84 7.40 -15.38 2.43
CA GLU A 84 7.27 -14.86 1.08
C GLU A 84 8.44 -13.93 0.75
N ASP A 85 9.14 -14.18 -0.37
CA ASP A 85 10.22 -13.29 -0.80
C ASP A 85 9.67 -11.99 -1.42
N ASP A 86 10.52 -10.98 -1.55
CA ASP A 86 10.11 -9.66 -2.02
C ASP A 86 9.47 -9.68 -3.41
N LEU A 87 10.04 -10.44 -4.34
CA LEU A 87 9.55 -10.46 -5.73
C LEU A 87 8.22 -11.21 -5.85
N SER A 88 8.08 -12.32 -5.12
CA SER A 88 6.82 -13.08 -5.08
C SER A 88 5.71 -12.23 -4.48
N PHE A 89 6.02 -11.45 -3.44
CA PHE A 89 5.06 -10.53 -2.84
C PHE A 89 4.60 -9.47 -3.84
N VAL A 90 5.53 -8.84 -4.55
CA VAL A 90 5.19 -7.84 -5.57
C VAL A 90 4.27 -8.43 -6.63
N ARG A 91 4.57 -9.64 -7.13
CA ARG A 91 3.74 -10.30 -8.16
C ARG A 91 2.35 -10.64 -7.65
N ARG A 92 2.26 -11.12 -6.41
CA ARG A 92 0.95 -11.44 -5.82
C ARG A 92 0.11 -10.17 -5.62
N ALA A 93 0.69 -9.11 -5.10
CA ALA A 93 0.00 -7.82 -4.96
C ALA A 93 -0.44 -7.28 -6.32
N ALA A 94 0.43 -7.35 -7.32
CA ALA A 94 0.15 -6.85 -8.66
C ALA A 94 -0.93 -7.65 -9.40
N SER A 95 -1.16 -8.90 -9.00
CA SER A 95 -2.20 -9.74 -9.60
C SER A 95 -3.61 -9.28 -9.22
N ASN A 96 -3.74 -8.45 -8.18
CA ASN A 96 -5.00 -7.84 -7.80
C ASN A 96 -5.03 -6.42 -8.40
N PRO A 97 -5.95 -6.10 -9.33
CA PRO A 97 -5.95 -4.81 -10.02
C PRO A 97 -6.03 -3.59 -9.10
N LEU A 98 -6.81 -3.67 -8.03
CA LEU A 98 -6.93 -2.58 -7.06
C LEU A 98 -5.63 -2.42 -6.24
N ALA A 99 -5.03 -3.53 -5.82
CA ALA A 99 -3.77 -3.52 -5.07
C ALA A 99 -2.60 -3.06 -5.94
N ARG A 100 -2.63 -3.34 -7.25
CA ARG A 100 -1.53 -3.01 -8.17
C ARG A 100 -1.21 -1.52 -8.19
N ALA A 101 -2.22 -0.66 -8.31
CA ALA A 101 -2.02 0.79 -8.32
C ALA A 101 -1.41 1.27 -7.02
N VAL A 102 -1.89 0.75 -5.90
CA VAL A 102 -1.37 1.08 -4.57
C VAL A 102 0.05 0.56 -4.39
N LYS A 103 0.33 -0.67 -4.85
CA LYS A 103 1.70 -1.24 -4.76
C LYS A 103 2.70 -0.43 -5.57
N ARG A 104 2.33 0.06 -6.75
CA ARG A 104 3.20 0.96 -7.53
C ARG A 104 3.52 2.22 -6.74
N ALA A 105 2.51 2.89 -6.21
CA ALA A 105 2.70 4.12 -5.42
C ALA A 105 3.53 3.87 -4.16
N ASP A 106 3.32 2.73 -3.50
CA ASP A 106 4.08 2.30 -2.34
C ASP A 106 5.57 2.11 -2.66
N LEU A 107 5.87 1.40 -3.75
CA LEU A 107 7.25 1.19 -4.21
C LEU A 107 7.92 2.52 -4.57
N GLU A 108 7.22 3.39 -5.26
CA GLU A 108 7.74 4.71 -5.65
C GLU A 108 8.05 5.57 -4.42
N ASP A 109 7.16 5.59 -3.44
CA ASP A 109 7.39 6.36 -2.22
C ASP A 109 8.52 5.77 -1.37
N ASN A 110 8.59 4.44 -1.26
CA ASN A 110 9.70 3.77 -0.57
C ASN A 110 11.04 4.05 -1.24
N LEU A 111 11.07 4.10 -2.57
CA LEU A 111 12.28 4.44 -3.33
C LEU A 111 12.73 5.88 -3.01
N ARG A 112 11.79 6.83 -2.99
CA ARG A 112 12.10 8.23 -2.62
C ARG A 112 12.63 8.33 -1.20
N GLN A 113 12.01 7.62 -0.25
CA GLN A 113 12.47 7.59 1.14
C GLN A 113 13.88 7.01 1.25
N ALA A 114 14.12 5.87 0.60
CA ALA A 114 15.44 5.22 0.61
C ALA A 114 16.51 6.12 0.02
N SER A 115 16.21 6.80 -1.08
CA SER A 115 17.13 7.77 -1.70
C SER A 115 17.46 8.91 -0.74
N ALA A 116 16.45 9.49 -0.12
CA ALA A 116 16.62 10.60 0.82
C ALA A 116 17.40 10.19 2.09
N ALA A 117 17.21 8.95 2.54
CA ALA A 117 17.85 8.44 3.76
C ALA A 117 19.21 7.75 3.50
N GLY A 118 19.65 7.66 2.26
CA GLY A 118 20.90 6.98 1.91
C GLY A 118 20.85 5.47 2.10
N LEU A 119 19.66 4.86 1.97
CA LEU A 119 19.44 3.43 2.13
C LEU A 119 19.44 2.70 0.80
N PRO A 120 19.64 1.35 0.78
CA PRO A 120 19.60 0.58 -0.46
C PRO A 120 18.27 0.70 -1.20
N GLN A 121 18.35 0.84 -2.52
CA GLN A 121 17.19 1.11 -3.40
C GLN A 121 16.80 -0.07 -4.28
N ALA A 122 17.67 -1.08 -4.39
CA ALA A 122 17.55 -2.14 -5.39
C ALA A 122 16.21 -2.88 -5.36
N LYS A 123 15.70 -3.23 -4.19
CA LYS A 123 14.45 -4.00 -4.10
C LYS A 123 13.25 -3.22 -4.60
N TYR A 124 13.22 -1.91 -4.40
CA TYR A 124 12.12 -1.05 -4.88
C TYR A 124 12.19 -0.88 -6.40
N ARG A 125 13.40 -0.72 -6.94
CA ARG A 125 13.61 -0.63 -8.39
C ARG A 125 13.22 -1.93 -9.08
N LYS A 126 13.57 -3.08 -8.52
CA LYS A 126 13.19 -4.40 -9.05
C LYS A 126 11.69 -4.60 -9.03
N GLY A 127 11.02 -4.19 -7.94
CA GLY A 127 9.57 -4.26 -7.84
C GLY A 127 8.88 -3.43 -8.91
N LEU A 128 9.33 -2.20 -9.13
CA LEU A 128 8.81 -1.32 -10.19
C LEU A 128 9.07 -1.90 -11.57
N GLU A 129 10.22 -2.52 -11.80
CA GLU A 129 10.55 -3.18 -13.05
C GLU A 129 9.58 -4.33 -13.35
N ILE A 130 9.24 -5.14 -12.33
CA ILE A 130 8.24 -6.21 -12.47
C ILE A 130 6.89 -5.63 -12.87
N LEU A 131 6.45 -4.55 -12.23
CA LEU A 131 5.19 -3.91 -12.58
C LEU A 131 5.20 -3.41 -14.03
N ASP A 132 6.30 -2.82 -14.46
CA ASP A 132 6.40 -2.28 -15.82
C ASP A 132 6.46 -3.36 -16.90
N LYS A 133 7.12 -4.49 -16.64
CA LYS A 133 7.30 -5.55 -17.63
C LYS A 133 6.19 -6.58 -17.64
N GLU A 134 5.67 -6.95 -16.47
CA GLU A 134 4.73 -8.07 -16.34
C GLU A 134 3.28 -7.63 -16.18
N PHE A 135 3.03 -6.38 -15.74
CA PHE A 135 1.70 -5.88 -15.39
C PHE A 135 1.40 -4.54 -16.02
N ARG A 136 2.03 -4.22 -17.16
CA ARG A 136 1.83 -2.95 -17.83
C ARG A 136 0.38 -2.81 -18.31
N GLU A 137 -0.28 -1.75 -17.84
CA GLU A 137 -1.63 -1.44 -18.28
C GLU A 137 -1.59 -0.64 -19.60
N PRO A 138 -2.59 -0.83 -20.49
CA PRO A 138 -2.71 0.03 -21.67
C PRO A 138 -3.00 1.47 -21.24
N PRO A 139 -2.64 2.48 -22.08
CA PRO A 139 -2.95 3.87 -21.78
C PRO A 139 -4.45 4.04 -21.52
N ARG A 140 -4.79 4.80 -20.47
CA ARG A 140 -6.20 5.08 -20.17
C ARG A 140 -6.78 5.97 -21.26
N PRO A 141 -8.03 5.76 -21.68
CA PRO A 141 -8.71 6.65 -22.62
C PRO A 141 -8.75 8.08 -22.07
N ARG A 142 -8.53 9.04 -22.94
CA ARG A 142 -8.65 10.45 -22.57
C ARG A 142 -10.11 10.87 -22.56
#